data_c64af45633ff37a660baed8f17399a6d
#
_entry.id   c64af45633ff37a660baed8f17399a6d
#
_cell.length_a   1.000
_cell.length_b   1.000
_cell.length_c   1.000
_cell.angle_alpha   90.00
_cell.angle_beta   90.00
_cell.angle_gamma   90.00
#
_symmetry.space_group_name_H-M   'P 1'
#
loop_
_entity.id
_entity.type
_entity.pdbx_description
1 polymer ?
#
loop_
_entity_poly.entity_id
_entity_poly.type
_entity_poly.pdbx_seq_one_letter_code
_entity_poly.pdbx_strand_id
1 'polypeptide(L)'
;MELKKIFISIFFVGLVSSAKAEMIKPAENLSAYDVIKIQLDALKNNDDNDTGIKQTWLFAHPENKKMTGPYARFRIMLYDVHYRILLNHFSHKIDLVMNTENKFVYGVKVLSEEKKQFYYLWHVEKGNDQNCKSCWFTSGVSMPTDQGNSI
;
A
#
# COMPACT_ATOMS: atom_id res chain seq x y z
N MET A 1 28.34 -10.73 -64.09
CA MET A 1 26.97 -10.83 -63.57
C MET A 1 27.03 -10.74 -62.05
N GLU A 2 26.85 -9.52 -61.50
CA GLU A 2 27.01 -9.30 -60.08
C GLU A 2 25.67 -9.58 -59.36
N LEU A 3 25.72 -10.53 -58.39
CA LEU A 3 24.56 -10.83 -57.53
C LEU A 3 24.47 -9.77 -56.41
N LYS A 4 23.53 -8.83 -56.46
CA LYS A 4 23.22 -7.92 -55.39
C LYS A 4 22.56 -8.70 -54.26
N LYS A 5 23.30 -8.85 -53.13
CA LYS A 5 22.75 -9.37 -51.88
C LYS A 5 21.84 -8.32 -51.25
N ILE A 6 20.54 -8.57 -51.25
CA ILE A 6 19.54 -7.76 -50.54
C ILE A 6 19.57 -8.22 -49.10
N PHE A 7 20.05 -7.34 -48.18
CA PHE A 7 19.92 -7.52 -46.74
C PHE A 7 18.52 -7.06 -46.30
N ILE A 8 17.64 -8.00 -46.02
CA ILE A 8 16.37 -7.71 -45.37
C ILE A 8 16.64 -7.59 -43.87
N SER A 9 16.67 -6.35 -43.38
CA SER A 9 16.72 -6.05 -41.94
C SER A 9 15.32 -6.25 -41.35
N ILE A 10 15.10 -7.36 -40.64
CA ILE A 10 13.86 -7.61 -39.93
C ILE A 10 13.93 -6.78 -38.64
N PHE A 11 13.17 -5.67 -38.63
CA PHE A 11 13.01 -4.83 -37.45
C PHE A 11 11.99 -5.51 -36.51
N PHE A 12 12.50 -6.18 -35.47
CA PHE A 12 11.66 -6.81 -34.45
C PHE A 12 11.17 -5.72 -33.50
N VAL A 13 9.97 -5.19 -33.77
CA VAL A 13 9.28 -4.29 -32.83
C VAL A 13 8.75 -5.15 -31.69
N GLY A 14 9.51 -5.19 -30.59
CA GLY A 14 9.06 -5.81 -29.35
C GLY A 14 7.86 -5.02 -28.78
N LEU A 15 6.67 -5.57 -28.84
CA LEU A 15 5.51 -5.08 -28.09
C LEU A 15 5.80 -5.30 -26.60
N VAL A 16 6.24 -4.24 -25.92
CA VAL A 16 6.28 -4.22 -24.45
C VAL A 16 4.85 -4.07 -23.98
N SER A 17 4.19 -5.20 -23.70
CA SER A 17 2.90 -5.23 -23.02
C SER A 17 3.14 -4.81 -21.57
N SER A 18 2.78 -3.58 -21.22
CA SER A 18 2.71 -3.14 -19.82
C SER A 18 1.59 -3.93 -19.14
N ALA A 19 1.94 -5.05 -18.51
CA ALA A 19 1.03 -5.76 -17.62
C ALA A 19 0.69 -4.82 -16.45
N LYS A 20 -0.52 -4.27 -16.45
CA LYS A 20 -1.05 -3.50 -15.33
C LYS A 20 -1.20 -4.48 -14.17
N ALA A 21 -0.41 -4.30 -13.10
CA ALA A 21 -0.50 -5.15 -11.93
C ALA A 21 -1.94 -5.11 -11.38
N GLU A 22 -2.56 -6.28 -11.27
CA GLU A 22 -3.92 -6.39 -10.73
C GLU A 22 -3.87 -6.06 -9.24
N MET A 23 -4.82 -5.22 -8.77
CA MET A 23 -4.92 -4.87 -7.35
C MET A 23 -5.39 -6.06 -6.54
N ILE A 24 -4.73 -6.29 -5.40
CA ILE A 24 -5.13 -7.30 -4.41
C ILE A 24 -6.42 -6.81 -3.74
N LYS A 25 -7.42 -7.69 -3.66
CA LYS A 25 -8.70 -7.41 -3.02
C LYS A 25 -8.79 -8.06 -1.65
N PRO A 26 -9.58 -7.52 -0.72
CA PRO A 26 -9.89 -8.20 0.53
C PRO A 26 -10.44 -9.60 0.27
N ALA A 27 -9.92 -10.59 1.02
CA ALA A 27 -10.29 -12.00 0.92
C ALA A 27 -10.19 -12.67 2.29
N GLU A 28 -11.01 -13.70 2.53
CA GLU A 28 -11.10 -14.39 3.82
C GLU A 28 -9.82 -15.12 4.22
N ASN A 29 -8.99 -15.49 3.25
CA ASN A 29 -7.71 -16.16 3.48
C ASN A 29 -6.55 -15.21 3.83
N LEU A 30 -6.76 -13.89 3.79
CA LEU A 30 -5.76 -12.91 4.21
C LEU A 30 -5.83 -12.71 5.73
N SER A 31 -4.71 -12.77 6.41
CA SER A 31 -4.58 -12.43 7.82
C SER A 31 -4.56 -10.90 8.05
N ALA A 32 -4.75 -10.48 9.30
CA ALA A 32 -4.59 -9.08 9.67
C ALA A 32 -3.18 -8.53 9.34
N TYR A 33 -2.16 -9.37 9.50
CA TYR A 33 -0.78 -9.03 9.13
C TYR A 33 -0.62 -8.84 7.62
N ASP A 34 -1.22 -9.72 6.81
CA ASP A 34 -1.17 -9.61 5.34
C ASP A 34 -1.78 -8.30 4.85
N VAL A 35 -2.88 -7.87 5.46
CA VAL A 35 -3.53 -6.58 5.12
C VAL A 35 -2.58 -5.41 5.32
N ILE A 36 -1.92 -5.32 6.47
CA ILE A 36 -0.95 -4.24 6.74
C ILE A 36 0.23 -4.33 5.78
N LYS A 37 0.76 -5.53 5.58
CA LYS A 37 1.88 -5.75 4.67
C LYS A 37 1.55 -5.29 3.25
N ILE A 38 0.39 -5.66 2.72
CA ILE A 38 -0.09 -5.24 1.40
C ILE A 38 -0.17 -3.71 1.31
N GLN A 39 -0.74 -3.06 2.32
CA GLN A 39 -0.88 -1.60 2.34
C GLN A 39 0.47 -0.89 2.43
N LEU A 40 1.37 -1.33 3.32
CA LEU A 40 2.68 -0.71 3.48
C LEU A 40 3.58 -0.93 2.27
N ASP A 41 3.58 -2.11 1.67
CA ASP A 41 4.32 -2.40 0.44
C ASP A 41 3.79 -1.55 -0.73
N ALA A 42 2.47 -1.36 -0.82
CA ALA A 42 1.85 -0.53 -1.82
C ALA A 42 2.20 0.96 -1.65
N LEU A 43 2.15 1.47 -0.42
CA LEU A 43 2.51 2.86 -0.13
C LEU A 43 4.01 3.12 -0.34
N LYS A 44 4.86 2.14 0.01
CA LYS A 44 6.29 2.20 -0.25
C LYS A 44 6.62 2.32 -1.74
N ASN A 45 5.84 1.69 -2.59
CA ASN A 45 6.02 1.66 -4.04
C ASN A 45 4.95 2.50 -4.76
N ASN A 46 4.49 3.59 -4.14
CA ASN A 46 3.48 4.45 -4.76
C ASN A 46 4.04 5.12 -6.01
N ASP A 47 3.25 5.08 -7.09
CA ASP A 47 3.59 5.67 -8.38
C ASP A 47 2.84 6.99 -8.64
N ASP A 48 3.14 7.66 -9.74
CA ASP A 48 2.51 8.92 -10.16
C ASP A 48 0.99 8.81 -10.39
N ASN A 49 0.48 7.58 -10.55
CA ASN A 49 -0.95 7.30 -10.69
C ASN A 49 -1.64 6.98 -9.35
N ASP A 50 -0.91 7.07 -8.23
CA ASP A 50 -1.37 6.74 -6.90
C ASP A 50 -1.91 5.29 -6.76
N THR A 51 -1.27 4.36 -7.47
CA THR A 51 -1.66 2.94 -7.44
C THR A 51 -1.52 2.38 -6.03
N GLY A 52 -0.49 2.77 -5.28
CA GLY A 52 -0.30 2.38 -3.89
C GLY A 52 -1.37 2.92 -2.95
N ILE A 53 -1.78 4.17 -3.13
CA ILE A 53 -2.89 4.77 -2.37
C ILE A 53 -4.21 4.07 -2.70
N LYS A 54 -4.47 3.74 -3.97
CA LYS A 54 -5.67 2.98 -4.38
C LYS A 54 -5.69 1.59 -3.75
N GLN A 55 -4.56 0.89 -3.75
CA GLN A 55 -4.41 -0.42 -3.12
C GLN A 55 -4.72 -0.33 -1.61
N THR A 56 -4.18 0.69 -0.94
CA THR A 56 -4.42 0.96 0.48
C THR A 56 -5.89 1.22 0.78
N TRP A 57 -6.57 2.00 -0.07
CA TRP A 57 -7.99 2.30 0.06
C TRP A 57 -8.88 1.06 -0.01
N LEU A 58 -8.53 0.06 -0.80
CA LEU A 58 -9.30 -1.18 -0.89
C LEU A 58 -9.42 -1.88 0.46
N PHE A 59 -8.38 -1.82 1.29
CA PHE A 59 -8.32 -2.43 2.61
C PHE A 59 -8.73 -1.50 3.77
N ALA A 60 -9.20 -0.28 3.49
CA ALA A 60 -9.77 0.56 4.53
C ALA A 60 -11.12 -0.01 4.98
N HIS A 61 -11.32 -0.08 6.30
CA HIS A 61 -12.57 -0.58 6.90
C HIS A 61 -13.77 0.23 6.41
N PRO A 62 -14.93 -0.38 6.13
CA PRO A 62 -16.11 0.33 5.65
C PRO A 62 -16.49 1.55 6.51
N GLU A 63 -16.43 1.43 7.84
CA GLU A 63 -16.68 2.56 8.74
C GLU A 63 -15.61 3.66 8.63
N ASN A 64 -14.34 3.27 8.48
CA ASN A 64 -13.27 4.23 8.25
C ASN A 64 -13.46 4.98 6.91
N LYS A 65 -13.90 4.26 5.86
CA LYS A 65 -14.25 4.89 4.57
C LYS A 65 -15.36 5.95 4.70
N LYS A 66 -16.33 5.75 5.57
CA LYS A 66 -17.37 6.76 5.84
C LYS A 66 -16.78 8.02 6.48
N MET A 67 -15.77 7.87 7.33
CA MET A 67 -15.12 9.00 8.01
C MET A 67 -14.10 9.72 7.14
N THR A 68 -13.29 8.97 6.40
CA THR A 68 -12.16 9.49 5.60
C THR A 68 -12.49 9.67 4.12
N GLY A 69 -13.57 9.08 3.64
CA GLY A 69 -13.98 9.11 2.24
C GLY A 69 -14.64 10.43 1.82
N PRO A 70 -14.89 10.58 0.54
CA PRO A 70 -14.63 9.64 -0.57
C PRO A 70 -13.14 9.46 -0.85
N TYR A 71 -12.79 8.54 -1.76
CA TYR A 71 -11.39 8.23 -2.12
C TYR A 71 -10.53 9.47 -2.39
N ALA A 72 -11.07 10.47 -3.08
CA ALA A 72 -10.35 11.72 -3.36
C ALA A 72 -9.90 12.43 -2.08
N ARG A 73 -10.71 12.43 -1.02
CA ARG A 73 -10.36 13.01 0.28
C ARG A 73 -9.32 12.15 1.01
N PHE A 74 -9.46 10.83 0.98
CA PHE A 74 -8.47 9.89 1.51
C PHE A 74 -7.11 10.09 0.82
N ARG A 75 -7.11 10.22 -0.50
CA ARG A 75 -5.90 10.52 -1.28
C ARG A 75 -5.20 11.80 -0.81
N ILE A 76 -5.94 12.89 -0.63
CA ILE A 76 -5.38 14.17 -0.13
C ILE A 76 -4.79 13.98 1.27
N MET A 77 -5.44 13.23 2.15
CA MET A 77 -4.96 12.92 3.50
C MET A 77 -3.60 12.21 3.45
N LEU A 78 -3.37 11.30 2.50
CA LEU A 78 -2.07 10.61 2.36
C LEU A 78 -0.94 11.54 1.93
N TYR A 79 -1.23 12.69 1.35
CA TYR A 79 -0.24 13.74 1.03
C TYR A 79 -0.07 14.78 2.14
N ASP A 80 -0.88 14.71 3.20
CA ASP A 80 -0.73 15.55 4.39
C ASP A 80 0.59 15.27 5.12
N VAL A 81 1.08 16.25 5.86
CA VAL A 81 2.38 16.20 6.57
C VAL A 81 2.56 14.97 7.47
N HIS A 82 1.47 14.43 8.02
CA HIS A 82 1.51 13.29 8.92
C HIS A 82 1.60 11.93 8.21
N TYR A 83 0.94 11.79 7.06
CA TYR A 83 0.84 10.51 6.37
C TYR A 83 1.68 10.40 5.11
N ARG A 84 2.16 11.52 4.53
CA ARG A 84 3.04 11.48 3.36
C ARG A 84 4.36 10.73 3.61
N ILE A 85 4.76 10.60 4.88
CA ILE A 85 5.93 9.84 5.31
C ILE A 85 5.80 8.35 4.90
N LEU A 86 4.58 7.84 4.80
CA LEU A 86 4.28 6.48 4.36
C LEU A 86 4.51 6.28 2.86
N LEU A 87 4.42 7.37 2.07
CA LEU A 87 4.61 7.31 0.62
C LEU A 87 6.11 7.20 0.31
N ASN A 88 6.46 6.19 -0.49
CA ASN A 88 7.83 5.97 -0.96
C ASN A 88 8.88 5.89 0.17
N HIS A 89 8.47 5.44 1.37
CA HIS A 89 9.38 5.27 2.49
C HIS A 89 10.46 4.21 2.19
N PHE A 90 11.59 4.32 2.87
CA PHE A 90 12.74 3.45 2.61
C PHE A 90 12.49 2.00 3.08
N SER A 91 12.03 1.82 4.32
CA SER A 91 11.72 0.52 4.90
C SER A 91 10.71 0.62 6.03
N HIS A 92 10.11 -0.51 6.38
CA HIS A 92 9.21 -0.60 7.52
C HIS A 92 9.39 -1.92 8.26
N LYS A 93 9.01 -1.92 9.54
CA LYS A 93 8.92 -3.11 10.39
C LYS A 93 7.56 -3.13 11.07
N ILE A 94 6.93 -4.29 11.10
CA ILE A 94 5.61 -4.52 11.68
C ILE A 94 5.77 -5.45 12.89
N ASP A 95 5.40 -4.98 14.06
CA ASP A 95 5.42 -5.75 15.31
C ASP A 95 4.01 -5.81 15.90
N LEU A 96 3.54 -7.00 16.31
CA LEU A 96 2.25 -7.14 16.99
C LEU A 96 2.31 -6.49 18.38
N VAL A 97 1.35 -5.62 18.69
CA VAL A 97 1.21 -4.96 19.99
C VAL A 97 0.10 -5.60 20.83
N MET A 98 -1.05 -5.81 20.21
CA MET A 98 -2.23 -6.36 20.90
C MET A 98 -3.14 -7.06 19.88
N ASN A 99 -3.82 -8.11 20.33
CA ASN A 99 -4.85 -8.74 19.53
C ASN A 99 -6.01 -9.27 20.37
N THR A 100 -7.18 -9.30 19.75
CA THR A 100 -8.39 -9.99 20.19
C THR A 100 -8.89 -10.84 19.02
N GLU A 101 -10.01 -11.52 19.20
CA GLU A 101 -10.63 -12.32 18.13
C GLU A 101 -10.93 -11.52 16.85
N ASN A 102 -11.36 -10.25 17.00
CA ASN A 102 -11.84 -9.43 15.91
C ASN A 102 -11.02 -8.16 15.66
N LYS A 103 -9.92 -7.97 16.39
CA LYS A 103 -9.09 -6.78 16.31
C LYS A 103 -7.62 -7.09 16.56
N PHE A 104 -6.77 -6.52 15.72
CA PHE A 104 -5.32 -6.50 15.89
C PHE A 104 -4.82 -5.06 15.92
N VAL A 105 -3.80 -4.81 16.74
CA VAL A 105 -3.06 -3.55 16.74
C VAL A 105 -1.59 -3.87 16.53
N TYR A 106 -1.02 -3.27 15.52
CA TYR A 106 0.39 -3.42 15.20
C TYR A 106 1.12 -2.10 15.40
N GLY A 107 2.33 -2.18 15.92
CA GLY A 107 3.30 -1.09 15.90
C GLY A 107 4.07 -1.14 14.58
N VAL A 108 4.03 -0.07 13.83
CA VAL A 108 4.72 0.05 12.55
C VAL A 108 5.82 1.09 12.65
N LYS A 109 7.07 0.65 12.58
CA LYS A 109 8.23 1.52 12.46
C LYS A 109 8.50 1.78 10.99
N VAL A 110 8.53 3.04 10.59
CA VAL A 110 8.79 3.47 9.23
C VAL A 110 10.06 4.28 9.20
N LEU A 111 10.98 3.89 8.34
CA LEU A 111 12.15 4.69 8.00
C LEU A 111 11.83 5.49 6.73
N SER A 112 11.79 6.81 6.85
CA SER A 112 11.53 7.69 5.72
C SER A 112 12.69 7.65 4.70
N GLU A 113 12.49 8.21 3.52
CA GLU A 113 13.53 8.40 2.52
C GLU A 113 14.72 9.22 3.07
N GLU A 114 14.44 10.19 3.96
CA GLU A 114 15.42 11.03 4.64
C GLU A 114 16.11 10.35 5.84
N LYS A 115 15.88 9.05 6.05
CA LYS A 115 16.43 8.24 7.16
C LYS A 115 15.97 8.69 8.56
N LYS A 116 14.83 9.33 8.66
CA LYS A 116 14.14 9.60 9.92
C LYS A 116 13.20 8.46 10.26
N GLN A 117 13.14 8.09 11.52
CA GLN A 117 12.31 6.99 11.99
C GLN A 117 11.02 7.52 12.61
N PHE A 118 9.89 6.94 12.18
CA PHE A 118 8.55 7.25 12.67
C PHE A 118 7.86 5.99 13.14
N TYR A 119 6.97 6.13 14.12
CA TYR A 119 6.19 5.03 14.67
C TYR A 119 4.70 5.33 14.55
N TYR A 120 3.93 4.35 14.07
CA TYR A 120 2.49 4.39 13.94
C TYR A 120 1.86 3.22 14.71
N LEU A 121 0.67 3.41 15.25
CA LEU A 121 -0.22 2.32 15.63
C LEU A 121 -1.21 2.06 14.48
N TRP A 122 -1.22 0.82 14.02
CA TRP A 122 -2.07 0.38 12.91
C TRP A 122 -3.13 -0.57 13.43
N HIS A 123 -4.40 -0.17 13.32
CA HIS A 123 -5.54 -0.92 13.81
C HIS A 123 -6.20 -1.68 12.65
N VAL A 124 -6.38 -2.97 12.82
CA VAL A 124 -7.03 -3.84 11.83
C VAL A 124 -8.17 -4.58 12.52
N GLU A 125 -9.36 -4.51 11.94
CA GLU A 125 -10.56 -5.11 12.50
C GLU A 125 -11.29 -5.93 11.43
N LYS A 126 -12.03 -6.95 11.89
CA LYS A 126 -12.93 -7.69 11.02
C LYS A 126 -14.11 -6.82 10.61
N GLY A 127 -14.47 -6.89 9.34
CA GLY A 127 -15.59 -6.14 8.77
C GLY A 127 -16.22 -6.86 7.60
N ASN A 128 -17.35 -6.33 7.16
CA ASN A 128 -18.06 -6.83 5.99
C ASN A 128 -18.14 -5.72 4.95
N ASP A 129 -17.78 -6.05 3.73
CA ASP A 129 -18.06 -5.22 2.56
C ASP A 129 -18.90 -5.99 1.54
N GLN A 130 -19.16 -5.38 0.38
CA GLN A 130 -20.00 -6.00 -0.66
C GLN A 130 -19.40 -7.31 -1.21
N ASN A 131 -18.08 -7.49 -1.11
CA ASN A 131 -17.36 -8.59 -1.76
C ASN A 131 -16.78 -9.60 -0.76
N CYS A 132 -16.73 -9.26 0.53
CA CYS A 132 -16.10 -10.10 1.53
C CYS A 132 -16.80 -9.97 2.89
N LYS A 133 -17.18 -11.12 3.44
CA LYS A 133 -17.72 -11.21 4.79
C LYS A 133 -16.62 -11.62 5.76
N SER A 134 -16.57 -10.93 6.92
CA SER A 134 -15.58 -11.25 7.97
C SER A 134 -14.11 -11.17 7.52
N CYS A 135 -13.80 -10.25 6.60
CA CYS A 135 -12.42 -9.96 6.19
C CYS A 135 -11.76 -8.96 7.13
N TRP A 136 -10.44 -8.92 7.08
CA TRP A 136 -9.64 -7.96 7.81
C TRP A 136 -9.50 -6.66 7.02
N PHE A 137 -9.71 -5.53 7.71
CA PHE A 137 -9.61 -4.19 7.16
C PHE A 137 -8.92 -3.25 8.15
N THR A 138 -8.21 -2.25 7.64
CA THR A 138 -7.62 -1.19 8.47
C THR A 138 -8.72 -0.26 8.96
N SER A 139 -8.96 -0.25 10.26
CA SER A 139 -9.94 0.62 10.92
C SER A 139 -9.38 1.98 11.32
N GLY A 140 -8.05 2.09 11.43
CA GLY A 140 -7.39 3.36 11.74
C GLY A 140 -5.87 3.25 11.77
N VAL A 141 -5.24 4.38 11.55
CA VAL A 141 -3.79 4.57 11.69
C VAL A 141 -3.57 5.81 12.53
N SER A 142 -2.76 5.71 13.58
CA SER A 142 -2.46 6.85 14.45
C SER A 142 -1.68 7.94 13.72
N MET A 143 -1.59 9.12 14.33
CA MET A 143 -0.58 10.11 13.97
C MET A 143 0.82 9.52 14.20
N PRO A 144 1.82 9.92 13.40
CA PRO A 144 3.20 9.46 13.61
C PRO A 144 3.80 10.00 14.89
N THR A 145 4.59 9.17 15.56
CA THR A 145 5.52 9.62 16.62
C THR A 145 6.92 9.62 16.05
N ASP A 146 7.59 10.78 16.07
CA ASP A 146 8.98 10.92 15.65
C ASP A 146 9.89 10.17 16.65
N GLN A 147 10.71 9.26 16.14
CA GLN A 147 11.67 8.46 16.92
C GLN A 147 13.12 8.95 16.74
N GLY A 148 13.30 10.05 16.02
CA GLY A 148 14.61 10.63 15.71
C GLY A 148 15.30 10.01 14.51
N ASN A 149 16.60 10.23 14.40
CA ASN A 149 17.41 9.72 13.31
C ASN A 149 17.79 8.25 13.56
N SER A 150 17.72 7.44 12.52
CA SER A 150 18.33 6.11 12.51
C SER A 150 19.85 6.30 12.51
N ILE A 151 20.52 5.79 13.53
CA ILE A 151 22.00 5.76 13.63
C ILE A 151 22.53 4.63 12.72
#